data_e3e3b54e88bf0c7455ab375459637261
#
_entry.id   e3e3b54e88bf0c7455ab375459637261
#
_cell.length_a   1.000
_cell.length_b   1.000
_cell.length_c   1.000
_cell.angle_alpha   90.00
_cell.angle_beta   90.00
_cell.angle_gamma   90.00
#
_symmetry.space_group_name_H-M   'P 1'
#
loop_
_entity.id
_entity.type
_entity.pdbx_description
1 polymer ?
#
loop_
_entity_poly.entity_id
_entity_poly.type
_entity_poly.pdbx_seq_one_letter_code
_entity_poly.pdbx_strand_id
1 'polypeptide(L)'
;MAYFLAAICGCVVAVTSGCSSIGAASGAVAAVASGTFTANPAVGLGVGITVQAATDEAVNRFVKNMHADQQKLIAETAGRLPVDGSATWKIKHFLPVENGHGQVRVTREFSSVLASCKEFAFSVQDGDTPAAPEQWFTATACFDQSAWKWASAEPAVTRWGSLQ
;
A
#
# COMPACT_ATOMS: atom_id res chain seq x y z
N MET A 1 43.77 0.74 22.31
CA MET A 1 42.59 -0.12 22.31
C MET A 1 41.28 0.61 22.68
N ALA A 2 41.26 1.55 23.59
CA ALA A 2 40.07 2.31 23.99
C ALA A 2 39.45 3.20 22.89
N TYR A 3 40.24 3.77 22.00
CA TYR A 3 39.76 4.63 20.92
C TYR A 3 39.07 3.90 19.77
N PHE A 4 39.34 2.62 19.57
CA PHE A 4 38.68 1.79 18.55
C PHE A 4 37.26 1.40 18.95
N LEU A 5 37.01 1.18 20.25
CA LEU A 5 35.68 0.86 20.77
C LEU A 5 34.75 2.09 20.76
N ALA A 6 35.28 3.30 20.96
CA ALA A 6 34.48 4.53 20.89
C ALA A 6 34.02 4.87 19.46
N ALA A 7 34.82 4.56 18.44
CA ALA A 7 34.44 4.76 17.03
C ALA A 7 33.33 3.83 16.55
N ILE A 8 33.31 2.59 17.04
CA ILE A 8 32.27 1.58 16.69
C ILE A 8 30.95 1.94 17.35
N CYS A 9 30.96 2.45 18.60
CA CYS A 9 29.73 2.83 19.31
C CYS A 9 29.07 4.09 18.73
N GLY A 10 29.83 5.01 18.14
CA GLY A 10 29.31 6.22 17.48
C GLY A 10 28.57 5.93 16.17
N CYS A 11 28.92 4.89 15.43
CA CYS A 11 28.24 4.52 14.17
C CYS A 11 26.90 3.79 14.40
N VAL A 12 26.69 3.16 15.54
CA VAL A 12 25.44 2.40 15.81
C VAL A 12 24.28 3.29 16.21
N VAL A 13 24.54 4.48 16.79
CA VAL A 13 23.48 5.39 17.28
C VAL A 13 22.86 6.24 16.14
N ALA A 14 23.50 6.35 14.98
CA ALA A 14 23.00 7.14 13.85
C ALA A 14 21.90 6.42 13.02
N VAL A 15 21.58 5.16 13.31
CA VAL A 15 20.67 4.34 12.48
C VAL A 15 19.22 4.30 13.04
N THR A 16 18.93 4.94 14.18
CA THR A 16 17.64 4.75 14.88
C THR A 16 16.66 5.90 14.79
N SER A 17 16.89 6.91 13.96
CA SER A 17 15.94 8.02 13.81
C SER A 17 15.56 8.28 12.37
N GLY A 18 14.53 7.60 11.92
CA GLY A 18 13.84 7.92 10.67
C GLY A 18 13.19 6.68 10.07
N CYS A 19 12.00 6.83 9.53
CA CYS A 19 11.45 5.89 8.55
C CYS A 19 12.44 5.85 7.37
N SER A 20 13.47 5.00 7.47
CA SER A 20 14.42 4.81 6.40
C SER A 20 13.70 4.09 5.27
N SER A 21 13.46 4.79 4.16
CA SER A 21 13.01 4.15 2.93
C SER A 21 14.02 3.06 2.54
N ILE A 22 13.55 1.99 1.92
CA ILE A 22 14.42 0.91 1.40
C ILE A 22 15.49 1.50 0.48
N GLY A 23 15.14 2.56 -0.26
CA GLY A 23 16.05 3.29 -1.13
C GLY A 23 17.18 4.00 -0.38
N ALA A 24 16.95 4.49 0.84
CA ALA A 24 18.01 5.11 1.63
C ALA A 24 19.12 4.12 1.98
N ALA A 25 18.79 2.89 2.32
CA ALA A 25 19.77 1.85 2.61
C ALA A 25 20.57 1.46 1.35
N SER A 26 19.91 1.27 0.21
CA SER A 26 20.57 0.94 -1.07
C SER A 26 21.44 2.09 -1.57
N GLY A 27 20.99 3.34 -1.41
CA GLY A 27 21.74 4.54 -1.76
C GLY A 27 23.02 4.68 -0.94
N ALA A 28 22.95 4.42 0.37
CA ALA A 28 24.11 4.48 1.25
C ALA A 28 25.20 3.46 0.86
N VAL A 29 24.80 2.22 0.55
CA VAL A 29 25.74 1.19 0.09
C VAL A 29 26.39 1.57 -1.24
N ALA A 30 25.60 2.04 -2.20
CA ALA A 30 26.11 2.47 -3.50
C ALA A 30 27.07 3.68 -3.38
N ALA A 31 26.79 4.63 -2.49
CA ALA A 31 27.64 5.78 -2.25
C ALA A 31 29.00 5.37 -1.68
N VAL A 32 29.03 4.46 -0.72
CA VAL A 32 30.29 3.96 -0.13
C VAL A 32 31.09 3.19 -1.18
N ALA A 33 30.44 2.26 -1.91
CA ALA A 33 31.11 1.46 -2.92
C ALA A 33 31.77 2.33 -4.01
N SER A 34 31.01 3.25 -4.61
CA SER A 34 31.52 4.13 -5.67
C SER A 34 32.59 5.12 -5.17
N GLY A 35 32.45 5.62 -3.94
CA GLY A 35 33.47 6.51 -3.32
C GLY A 35 34.79 5.80 -3.12
N THR A 36 34.80 4.51 -2.78
CA THR A 36 36.05 3.73 -2.62
C THR A 36 36.77 3.45 -3.94
N PHE A 37 36.02 3.22 -5.03
CA PHE A 37 36.59 2.97 -6.35
C PHE A 37 37.16 4.22 -7.03
N THR A 38 36.52 5.38 -6.86
CA THR A 38 36.89 6.61 -7.54
C THR A 38 37.75 7.53 -6.69
N ALA A 39 37.91 7.25 -5.40
CA ALA A 39 38.55 8.15 -4.41
C ALA A 39 37.98 9.58 -4.41
N ASN A 40 36.80 9.79 -5.00
CA ASN A 40 36.12 11.06 -5.08
C ASN A 40 34.75 10.99 -4.34
N PRO A 41 34.65 11.61 -3.17
CA PRO A 41 33.43 11.56 -2.36
C PRO A 41 32.22 12.17 -3.04
N ALA A 42 32.38 13.12 -3.94
CA ALA A 42 31.29 13.75 -4.69
C ALA A 42 30.64 12.76 -5.67
N VAL A 43 31.43 11.88 -6.29
CA VAL A 43 30.92 10.80 -7.18
C VAL A 43 30.14 9.77 -6.37
N GLY A 44 30.68 9.35 -5.23
CA GLY A 44 29.99 8.41 -4.33
C GLY A 44 28.61 8.92 -3.87
N LEU A 45 28.55 10.20 -3.48
CA LEU A 45 27.31 10.85 -3.07
C LEU A 45 26.30 10.93 -4.23
N GLY A 46 26.75 11.35 -5.42
CA GLY A 46 25.89 11.44 -6.61
C GLY A 46 25.28 10.09 -7.01
N VAL A 47 26.08 9.02 -7.02
CA VAL A 47 25.59 7.66 -7.30
C VAL A 47 24.63 7.19 -6.21
N GLY A 48 24.92 7.44 -4.94
CA GLY A 48 24.06 7.07 -3.83
C GLY A 48 22.65 7.66 -3.94
N ILE A 49 22.55 8.96 -4.26
CA ILE A 49 21.26 9.66 -4.41
C ILE A 49 20.47 9.10 -5.61
N THR A 50 21.12 8.84 -6.74
CA THR A 50 20.41 8.28 -7.92
C THR A 50 19.91 6.87 -7.69
N VAL A 51 20.67 6.01 -7.04
CA VAL A 51 20.26 4.65 -6.70
C VAL A 51 19.10 4.68 -5.69
N GLN A 52 19.16 5.54 -4.68
CA GLN A 52 18.06 5.71 -3.73
C GLN A 52 16.75 6.10 -4.43
N ALA A 53 16.77 7.15 -5.26
CA ALA A 53 15.58 7.63 -5.96
C ALA A 53 14.98 6.57 -6.89
N ALA A 54 15.81 5.82 -7.62
CA ALA A 54 15.34 4.75 -8.50
C ALA A 54 14.71 3.59 -7.71
N THR A 55 15.28 3.24 -6.56
CA THR A 55 14.75 2.16 -5.70
C THR A 55 13.43 2.57 -5.06
N ASP A 56 13.34 3.79 -4.54
CA ASP A 56 12.10 4.30 -3.93
C ASP A 56 10.96 4.35 -4.96
N GLU A 57 11.23 4.80 -6.19
CA GLU A 57 10.24 4.82 -7.25
C GLU A 57 9.79 3.41 -7.65
N ALA A 58 10.71 2.45 -7.74
CA ALA A 58 10.37 1.07 -8.05
C ALA A 58 9.49 0.43 -6.97
N VAL A 59 9.82 0.65 -5.70
CA VAL A 59 9.03 0.18 -4.56
C VAL A 59 7.64 0.83 -4.54
N ASN A 60 7.57 2.14 -4.75
CA ASN A 60 6.29 2.86 -4.78
C ASN A 60 5.38 2.38 -5.91
N ARG A 61 5.92 2.12 -7.10
CA ARG A 61 5.17 1.56 -8.23
C ARG A 61 4.67 0.15 -7.92
N PHE A 62 5.52 -0.66 -7.30
CA PHE A 62 5.16 -2.01 -6.91
C PHE A 62 4.00 -2.02 -5.92
N VAL A 63 4.09 -1.26 -4.83
CA VAL A 63 3.02 -1.15 -3.82
C VAL A 63 1.73 -0.58 -4.43
N LYS A 64 1.81 0.46 -5.28
CA LYS A 64 0.65 1.00 -6.00
C LYS A 64 -0.06 -0.06 -6.85
N ASN A 65 0.68 -0.89 -7.55
CA ASN A 65 0.09 -1.95 -8.37
C ASN A 65 -0.63 -2.98 -7.51
N MET A 66 -0.05 -3.37 -6.36
CA MET A 66 -0.69 -4.31 -5.44
C MET A 66 -1.99 -3.75 -4.87
N HIS A 67 -2.01 -2.47 -4.49
CA HIS A 67 -3.24 -1.79 -4.07
C HIS A 67 -4.28 -1.72 -5.19
N ALA A 68 -3.86 -1.47 -6.42
CA ALA A 68 -4.77 -1.46 -7.57
C ALA A 68 -5.38 -2.83 -7.84
N ASP A 69 -4.62 -3.91 -7.70
CA ASP A 69 -5.11 -5.29 -7.84
C ASP A 69 -6.13 -5.64 -6.75
N GLN A 70 -5.88 -5.24 -5.51
CA GLN A 70 -6.82 -5.39 -4.40
C GLN A 70 -8.14 -4.64 -4.66
N GLN A 71 -8.06 -3.37 -5.04
CA GLN A 71 -9.22 -2.55 -5.35
C GLN A 71 -10.03 -3.13 -6.52
N LYS A 72 -9.36 -3.60 -7.56
CA LYS A 72 -9.98 -4.26 -8.70
C LYS A 72 -10.75 -5.51 -8.26
N LEU A 73 -10.13 -6.38 -7.46
CA LEU A 73 -10.77 -7.60 -6.97
C LEU A 73 -12.02 -7.30 -6.14
N ILE A 74 -11.95 -6.32 -5.24
CA ILE A 74 -13.10 -5.91 -4.41
C ILE A 74 -14.22 -5.34 -5.29
N ALA A 75 -13.91 -4.45 -6.24
CA ALA A 75 -14.89 -3.86 -7.14
C ALA A 75 -15.57 -4.92 -8.03
N GLU A 76 -14.81 -5.87 -8.57
CA GLU A 76 -15.34 -6.99 -9.35
C GLU A 76 -16.20 -7.94 -8.50
N THR A 77 -15.83 -8.14 -7.24
CA THR A 77 -16.62 -8.95 -6.30
C THR A 77 -17.96 -8.28 -6.02
N ALA A 78 -17.96 -6.98 -5.69
CA ALA A 78 -19.19 -6.19 -5.52
C ALA A 78 -20.05 -6.20 -6.79
N GLY A 79 -19.42 -6.06 -7.94
CA GLY A 79 -20.10 -6.03 -9.24
C GLY A 79 -20.93 -7.29 -9.55
N ARG A 80 -20.47 -8.45 -9.10
CA ARG A 80 -21.17 -9.74 -9.30
C ARG A 80 -22.31 -9.99 -8.32
N LEU A 81 -22.37 -9.26 -7.22
CA LEU A 81 -23.38 -9.47 -6.17
C LEU A 81 -24.65 -8.68 -6.47
N PRO A 82 -25.82 -9.23 -6.16
CA PRO A 82 -27.06 -8.44 -6.11
C PRO A 82 -27.04 -7.49 -4.90
N VAL A 83 -28.00 -6.57 -4.86
CA VAL A 83 -28.24 -5.74 -3.67
C VAL A 83 -28.51 -6.67 -2.46
N ASP A 84 -27.98 -6.32 -1.31
CA ASP A 84 -27.93 -7.09 -0.07
C ASP A 84 -27.11 -8.40 -0.14
N GLY A 85 -26.54 -8.73 -1.28
CA GLY A 85 -25.62 -9.84 -1.44
C GLY A 85 -24.30 -9.59 -0.73
N SER A 86 -23.70 -10.66 -0.20
CA SER A 86 -22.39 -10.62 0.44
C SER A 86 -21.47 -11.74 -0.06
N ALA A 87 -20.18 -11.48 -0.09
CA ALA A 87 -19.14 -12.46 -0.41
C ALA A 87 -17.83 -12.11 0.28
N THR A 88 -16.97 -13.12 0.45
CA THR A 88 -15.59 -12.91 0.90
C THR A 88 -14.69 -12.56 -0.29
N TRP A 89 -13.69 -11.75 -0.03
CA TRP A 89 -12.61 -11.49 -0.97
C TRP A 89 -11.27 -11.85 -0.34
N LYS A 90 -10.32 -12.29 -1.14
CA LYS A 90 -8.96 -12.61 -0.69
C LYS A 90 -7.99 -12.44 -1.84
N ILE A 91 -6.91 -11.69 -1.59
CA ILE A 91 -5.80 -11.54 -2.52
C ILE A 91 -4.50 -12.05 -1.87
N LYS A 92 -3.72 -12.77 -2.66
CA LYS A 92 -2.38 -13.21 -2.31
C LYS A 92 -1.43 -12.83 -3.42
N HIS A 93 -0.39 -12.11 -3.09
CA HIS A 93 0.67 -11.77 -4.02
C HIS A 93 1.82 -12.78 -3.92
N PHE A 94 2.67 -12.81 -4.93
CA PHE A 94 3.86 -13.66 -4.95
C PHE A 94 4.81 -13.33 -3.79
N LEU A 95 5.02 -12.05 -3.52
CA LEU A 95 5.66 -11.60 -2.29
C LEU A 95 4.58 -11.47 -1.20
N PRO A 96 4.85 -11.90 0.05
CA PRO A 96 3.86 -11.83 1.13
C PRO A 96 3.70 -10.41 1.69
N VAL A 97 3.58 -9.44 0.79
CA VAL A 97 3.39 -8.02 1.07
C VAL A 97 2.03 -7.64 0.52
N GLU A 98 1.27 -6.81 1.24
CA GLU A 98 -0.06 -6.33 0.83
C GLU A 98 -1.08 -7.46 0.53
N ASN A 99 -0.91 -8.63 1.15
CA ASN A 99 -1.95 -9.64 1.17
C ASN A 99 -3.13 -9.10 1.97
N GLY A 100 -4.34 -9.37 1.51
CA GLY A 100 -5.54 -8.91 2.19
C GLY A 100 -6.71 -9.86 2.00
N HIS A 101 -7.65 -9.80 2.94
CA HIS A 101 -8.91 -10.52 2.87
C HIS A 101 -9.97 -9.81 3.71
N GLY A 102 -11.22 -10.16 3.46
CA GLY A 102 -12.35 -9.59 4.15
C GLY A 102 -13.67 -9.96 3.51
N GLN A 103 -14.67 -9.12 3.73
CA GLN A 103 -16.02 -9.30 3.21
C GLN A 103 -16.42 -8.11 2.35
N VAL A 104 -17.34 -8.34 1.43
CA VAL A 104 -18.02 -7.30 0.63
C VAL A 104 -19.50 -7.53 0.77
N ARG A 105 -20.27 -6.45 0.99
CA ARG A 105 -21.74 -6.46 0.98
C ARG A 105 -22.26 -5.28 0.17
N VAL A 106 -23.04 -5.55 -0.87
CA VAL A 106 -23.67 -4.50 -1.69
C VAL A 106 -24.87 -3.94 -0.92
N THR A 107 -24.90 -2.62 -0.77
CA THR A 107 -25.98 -1.91 -0.06
C THR A 107 -26.97 -1.28 -1.00
N ARG A 108 -26.52 -0.84 -2.18
CA ARG A 108 -27.36 -0.15 -3.15
C ARG A 108 -26.82 -0.30 -4.57
N GLU A 109 -27.72 -0.34 -5.54
CA GLU A 109 -27.41 -0.22 -6.95
C GLU A 109 -28.14 1.01 -7.53
N PHE A 110 -27.46 1.77 -8.35
CA PHE A 110 -28.02 2.93 -9.02
C PHE A 110 -27.41 3.09 -10.41
N SER A 111 -28.16 3.65 -11.33
CA SER A 111 -27.71 3.87 -12.69
C SER A 111 -27.86 5.33 -13.05
N SER A 112 -26.90 5.83 -13.80
CA SER A 112 -26.93 7.14 -14.44
C SER A 112 -26.88 6.97 -15.97
N VAL A 113 -26.95 8.07 -16.70
CA VAL A 113 -26.78 8.05 -18.17
C VAL A 113 -25.39 7.56 -18.56
N LEU A 114 -24.41 7.69 -17.67
CA LEU A 114 -23.00 7.40 -17.96
C LEU A 114 -22.58 6.00 -17.53
N ALA A 115 -23.11 5.46 -16.43
CA ALA A 115 -22.70 4.20 -15.87
C ALA A 115 -23.71 3.60 -14.89
N SER A 116 -23.71 2.28 -14.75
CA SER A 116 -24.34 1.59 -13.62
C SER A 116 -23.33 1.46 -12.48
N CYS A 117 -23.74 1.85 -11.28
CA CYS A 117 -22.88 1.88 -10.11
C CYS A 117 -23.47 1.08 -8.96
N LYS A 118 -22.60 0.52 -8.10
CA LYS A 118 -22.96 -0.14 -6.86
C LYS A 118 -22.23 0.51 -5.69
N GLU A 119 -22.99 0.75 -4.65
CA GLU A 119 -22.46 1.14 -3.34
C GLU A 119 -22.39 -0.10 -2.46
N PHE A 120 -21.30 -0.28 -1.76
CA PHE A 120 -21.05 -1.46 -0.95
C PHE A 120 -20.19 -1.13 0.27
N ALA A 121 -20.39 -1.90 1.34
CA ALA A 121 -19.45 -1.96 2.45
C ALA A 121 -18.46 -3.10 2.20
N PHE A 122 -17.21 -2.88 2.54
CA PHE A 122 -16.19 -3.93 2.55
C PHE A 122 -15.36 -3.83 3.81
N SER A 123 -14.84 -4.97 4.24
CA SER A 123 -13.92 -5.04 5.36
C SER A 123 -12.53 -5.43 4.90
N VAL A 124 -11.55 -5.01 5.68
CA VAL A 124 -10.15 -5.47 5.62
C VAL A 124 -9.80 -6.02 6.97
N GLN A 125 -9.38 -7.27 7.02
CA GLN A 125 -8.95 -7.94 8.24
C GLN A 125 -7.42 -7.89 8.34
N ASP A 126 -6.93 -7.41 9.47
CA ASP A 126 -5.50 -7.28 9.76
C ASP A 126 -5.00 -8.53 10.47
N GLY A 127 -4.54 -9.52 9.68
CA GLY A 127 -4.02 -10.79 10.16
C GLY A 127 -4.90 -11.99 9.81
N ASP A 128 -4.31 -13.19 9.87
CA ASP A 128 -4.95 -14.44 9.43
C ASP A 128 -5.76 -15.15 10.54
N THR A 129 -5.87 -14.59 11.72
CA THR A 129 -6.61 -15.20 12.83
C THR A 129 -8.08 -14.75 12.84
N PRO A 130 -9.03 -15.59 13.24
CA PRO A 130 -10.46 -15.22 13.30
C PRO A 130 -10.76 -14.05 14.26
N ALA A 131 -9.88 -13.76 15.22
CA ALA A 131 -9.98 -12.66 16.17
C ALA A 131 -9.20 -11.41 15.74
N ALA A 132 -8.61 -11.40 14.54
CA ALA A 132 -7.87 -10.26 14.04
C ALA A 132 -8.79 -9.03 13.86
N PRO A 133 -8.30 -7.83 14.11
CA PRO A 133 -9.08 -6.60 13.94
C PRO A 133 -9.60 -6.49 12.49
N GLU A 134 -10.85 -6.11 12.37
CA GLU A 134 -11.52 -5.90 11.09
C GLU A 134 -11.95 -4.45 10.96
N GLN A 135 -11.54 -3.79 9.89
CA GLN A 135 -11.92 -2.40 9.60
C GLN A 135 -12.90 -2.39 8.44
N TRP A 136 -13.98 -1.61 8.59
CA TRP A 136 -15.03 -1.48 7.58
C TRP A 136 -14.97 -0.13 6.86
N PHE A 137 -15.23 -0.19 5.57
CA PHE A 137 -15.25 0.95 4.66
C PHE A 137 -16.50 0.90 3.79
N THR A 138 -16.96 2.05 3.35
CA THR A 138 -17.97 2.18 2.29
C THR A 138 -17.30 2.60 1.01
N ALA A 139 -17.74 2.07 -0.11
CA ALA A 139 -17.16 2.37 -1.41
C ALA A 139 -18.22 2.34 -2.50
N THR A 140 -17.89 2.95 -3.62
CA THR A 140 -18.67 2.90 -4.85
C THR A 140 -17.80 2.36 -5.98
N ALA A 141 -18.33 1.41 -6.72
CA ALA A 141 -17.75 0.97 -7.99
C ALA A 141 -18.76 1.18 -9.11
N CYS A 142 -18.28 1.59 -10.28
CA CYS A 142 -19.08 1.79 -11.47
C CYS A 142 -18.61 0.90 -12.60
N PHE A 143 -19.57 0.41 -13.39
CA PHE A 143 -19.28 -0.43 -14.56
C PHE A 143 -18.90 0.45 -15.75
N ASP A 144 -17.65 0.31 -16.19
CA ASP A 144 -17.12 1.02 -17.34
C ASP A 144 -17.03 0.06 -18.53
N GLN A 145 -18.14 -0.10 -19.22
CA GLN A 145 -18.28 -0.89 -20.48
C GLN A 145 -17.64 -2.28 -20.48
N SER A 146 -16.61 -2.54 -19.70
CA SER A 146 -15.83 -3.79 -19.68
C SER A 146 -15.59 -4.35 -18.28
N ALA A 147 -15.51 -3.51 -17.26
CA ALA A 147 -15.13 -3.91 -15.91
C ALA A 147 -15.74 -2.99 -14.85
N TRP A 148 -15.87 -3.51 -13.64
CA TRP A 148 -16.18 -2.71 -12.46
C TRP A 148 -14.93 -1.97 -12.01
N LYS A 149 -15.02 -0.64 -11.93
CA LYS A 149 -13.93 0.23 -11.50
C LYS A 149 -14.28 0.94 -10.21
N TRP A 150 -13.31 1.07 -9.38
CA TRP A 150 -13.40 1.80 -8.13
C TRP A 150 -13.65 3.29 -8.39
N ALA A 151 -14.69 3.85 -7.80
CA ALA A 151 -15.04 5.26 -7.96
C ALA A 151 -14.68 6.10 -6.71
N SER A 152 -15.03 5.61 -5.51
CA SER A 152 -14.72 6.28 -4.25
C SER A 152 -14.71 5.30 -3.09
N ALA A 153 -14.03 5.65 -1.99
CA ALA A 153 -14.10 4.93 -0.72
C ALA A 153 -13.96 5.88 0.47
N GLU A 154 -14.68 5.54 1.54
CA GLU A 154 -14.64 6.27 2.81
C GLU A 154 -14.66 5.29 3.98
N PRO A 155 -14.02 5.60 5.13
CA PRO A 155 -14.16 4.80 6.34
C PRO A 155 -15.63 4.77 6.79
N ALA A 156 -16.13 3.60 7.15
CA ALA A 156 -17.47 3.43 7.70
C ALA A 156 -17.51 3.87 9.16
N VAL A 157 -17.65 5.16 9.40
CA VAL A 157 -17.68 5.76 10.75
C VAL A 157 -19.05 6.32 11.08
N THR A 158 -19.44 6.23 12.35
CA THR A 158 -20.76 6.66 12.83
C THR A 158 -20.99 8.18 12.84
N ARG A 159 -19.95 8.99 12.62
CA ARG A 159 -20.00 10.46 12.75
C ARG A 159 -20.93 11.18 11.76
N TRP A 160 -21.34 10.53 10.68
CA TRP A 160 -22.21 11.14 9.68
C TRP A 160 -23.66 11.30 10.12
N GLY A 161 -24.08 10.58 11.19
CA GLY A 161 -25.42 10.69 11.74
C GLY A 161 -25.69 11.98 12.52
N SER A 162 -24.65 12.76 12.85
CA SER A 162 -24.78 14.01 13.64
C SER A 162 -24.74 15.29 12.79
N LEU A 163 -24.69 15.19 11.46
CA LEU A 163 -24.66 16.31 10.52
C LEU A 163 -25.96 16.49 9.75
N GLN A 164 -27.05 15.82 10.15
CA GLN A 164 -28.40 16.00 9.63
C GLN A 164 -29.22 16.94 10.51
#